data_42ea9c515e31db017a146cb46e631beb
#
_entry.id   42ea9c515e31db017a146cb46e631beb
#
_cell.length_a   1.000
_cell.length_b   1.000
_cell.length_c   1.000
_cell.angle_alpha   90.00
_cell.angle_beta   90.00
_cell.angle_gamma   90.00
#
_symmetry.space_group_name_H-M   'P 1'
#
loop_
_entity.id
_entity.type
_entity.pdbx_description
1 polymer ?
#
loop_
_entity_poly.entity_id
_entity_poly.type
_entity_poly.pdbx_seq_one_letter_code
_entity_poly.pdbx_strand_id
1 'polypeptide(L)'
;MDLDHVSVENSPFSKDYFPAKQKESILPPKAVERSRAAPSRTTPQIEKILKKFSQKGLFGQAYVREYLIDKHRRNLSRNTIRMTGMVIRQFLTFLKDNGKDQIETIGREDISAFVEHEQDRGLLPNTVCLQLRVLYALFNYLVDHDVVHPDILKRKMHVKVPNPLPRAIDPEDVKEFLDVPKEPRDDAMILILLRTGMRR
;
A
#
# COMPACT_ATOMS: atom_id res chain seq x y z
N MET A 1 49.33 -27.79 -10.47
CA MET A 1 48.46 -27.06 -11.43
C MET A 1 47.41 -26.37 -10.59
N ASP A 2 47.77 -25.15 -10.24
CA ASP A 2 47.01 -24.26 -9.39
C ASP A 2 45.84 -23.68 -10.20
N LEU A 3 44.65 -23.72 -9.64
CA LEU A 3 43.51 -22.97 -10.18
C LEU A 3 43.12 -21.89 -9.18
N ASP A 4 43.37 -20.68 -9.63
CA ASP A 4 43.28 -19.43 -8.93
C ASP A 4 41.89 -19.13 -8.34
N HIS A 5 41.92 -18.70 -7.08
CA HIS A 5 40.88 -17.99 -6.38
C HIS A 5 40.64 -16.66 -7.07
N VAL A 6 39.46 -16.49 -7.71
CA VAL A 6 38.96 -15.17 -8.08
C VAL A 6 38.18 -14.60 -6.93
N SER A 7 38.80 -13.68 -6.23
CA SER A 7 38.17 -12.82 -5.23
C SER A 7 37.24 -11.81 -5.95
N VAL A 8 35.95 -11.87 -5.66
CA VAL A 8 35.02 -10.81 -6.04
C VAL A 8 34.96 -9.83 -4.88
N GLU A 9 35.80 -8.82 -4.94
CA GLU A 9 35.71 -7.63 -4.10
C GLU A 9 34.86 -6.55 -4.75
N ASN A 10 34.14 -5.81 -3.88
CA ASN A 10 33.63 -4.46 -4.03
C ASN A 10 32.30 -4.23 -4.75
N SER A 11 31.25 -4.29 -3.94
CA SER A 11 30.06 -3.47 -4.15
C SER A 11 30.11 -2.27 -3.17
N PRO A 12 30.09 -1.02 -3.64
CA PRO A 12 30.16 0.17 -2.80
C PRO A 12 28.75 0.62 -2.35
N PHE A 13 28.08 -0.18 -1.53
CA PHE A 13 26.92 0.31 -0.77
C PHE A 13 27.29 0.36 0.70
N SER A 14 27.85 1.50 1.07
CA SER A 14 28.23 1.87 2.42
C SER A 14 27.04 1.81 3.38
N LYS A 15 27.24 1.11 4.51
CA LYS A 15 26.27 0.87 5.60
C LYS A 15 26.07 2.06 6.55
N ASP A 16 26.51 3.27 6.21
CA ASP A 16 26.63 4.37 7.15
C ASP A 16 25.67 5.53 6.87
N TYR A 17 24.35 5.28 6.97
CA TYR A 17 23.37 6.37 6.86
C TYR A 17 22.28 6.39 7.94
N PHE A 18 22.60 5.90 9.16
CA PHE A 18 21.73 6.13 10.31
C PHE A 18 22.57 6.54 11.54
N PRO A 19 22.54 7.82 11.94
CA PRO A 19 23.12 8.19 13.21
C PRO A 19 22.32 7.59 14.38
N ALA A 20 23.02 6.91 15.28
CA ALA A 20 22.48 6.36 16.50
C ALA A 20 21.87 7.48 17.36
N LYS A 21 20.55 7.48 17.54
CA LYS A 21 19.87 8.33 18.50
C LYS A 21 20.16 7.84 19.91
N GLN A 22 20.81 8.67 20.69
CA GLN A 22 21.05 8.52 22.13
C GLN A 22 19.71 8.31 22.87
N LYS A 23 19.74 7.36 23.81
CA LYS A 23 18.63 7.10 24.73
C LYS A 23 18.63 8.20 25.79
N GLU A 24 17.84 9.24 25.62
CA GLU A 24 17.40 10.09 26.70
C GLU A 24 16.13 9.51 27.32
N SER A 25 16.14 9.44 28.65
CA SER A 25 15.05 9.01 29.50
C SER A 25 13.85 9.93 29.32
N ILE A 26 12.78 9.43 28.69
CA ILE A 26 11.57 10.23 28.46
C ILE A 26 10.56 9.90 29.54
N LEU A 27 10.26 10.93 30.36
CA LEU A 27 9.05 10.98 31.20
C LEU A 27 7.80 10.75 30.31
N PRO A 28 6.72 10.19 30.88
CA PRO A 28 5.51 9.97 30.10
C PRO A 28 4.99 11.30 29.55
N PRO A 29 4.64 11.39 28.27
CA PRO A 29 4.13 12.64 27.72
C PRO A 29 2.79 12.98 28.37
N LYS A 30 2.76 14.13 29.03
CA LYS A 30 1.51 14.78 29.41
C LYS A 30 0.60 14.84 28.20
N ALA A 31 -0.67 14.48 28.39
CA ALA A 31 -1.71 14.62 27.37
C ALA A 31 -1.60 16.03 26.77
N VAL A 32 -1.06 16.10 25.57
CA VAL A 32 -1.04 17.35 24.81
C VAL A 32 -2.47 17.60 24.40
N GLU A 33 -3.13 18.54 25.07
CA GLU A 33 -4.32 19.19 24.55
C GLU A 33 -3.99 19.75 23.16
N ARG A 34 -4.27 18.93 22.15
CA ARG A 34 -4.15 19.39 20.76
C ARG A 34 -5.19 20.46 20.56
N SER A 35 -4.72 21.71 20.53
CA SER A 35 -5.49 22.86 20.10
C SER A 35 -6.33 22.44 18.89
N ARG A 36 -7.64 22.74 18.95
CA ARG A 36 -8.58 22.57 17.84
C ARG A 36 -8.02 23.29 16.61
N ALA A 37 -7.20 22.60 15.83
CA ALA A 37 -6.79 23.09 14.53
C ALA A 37 -8.08 23.33 13.71
N ALA A 38 -8.15 24.49 13.11
CA ALA A 38 -9.25 24.90 12.22
C ALA A 38 -9.60 23.75 11.26
N PRO A 39 -10.89 23.59 10.86
CA PRO A 39 -11.33 22.49 10.01
C PRO A 39 -10.51 22.49 8.73
N SER A 40 -9.50 21.61 8.67
CA SER A 40 -8.72 21.41 7.46
C SER A 40 -9.71 21.04 6.37
N ARG A 41 -9.71 21.77 5.26
CA ARG A 41 -10.57 21.53 4.08
C ARG A 41 -10.39 20.08 3.65
N THR A 42 -11.17 19.20 4.24
CA THR A 42 -11.20 17.78 3.90
C THR A 42 -11.71 17.69 2.47
N THR A 43 -10.97 17.08 1.59
CA THR A 43 -11.40 16.94 0.20
C THR A 43 -12.71 16.14 0.17
N PRO A 44 -13.68 16.50 -0.70
CA PRO A 44 -14.98 15.80 -0.81
C PRO A 44 -14.84 14.28 -0.99
N GLN A 45 -13.70 13.87 -1.52
CA GLN A 45 -13.38 12.45 -1.70
C GLN A 45 -13.12 11.71 -0.37
N ILE A 46 -12.37 12.32 0.54
CA ILE A 46 -12.08 11.73 1.87
C ILE A 46 -13.39 11.61 2.65
N GLU A 47 -14.25 12.62 2.58
CA GLU A 47 -15.58 12.60 3.23
C GLU A 47 -16.46 11.47 2.69
N LYS A 48 -16.48 11.24 1.37
CA LYS A 48 -17.19 10.10 0.77
C LYS A 48 -16.67 8.75 1.27
N ILE A 49 -15.36 8.63 1.47
CA ILE A 49 -14.76 7.42 2.04
C ILE A 49 -15.23 7.26 3.49
N LEU A 50 -15.07 8.29 4.32
CA LEU A 50 -15.42 8.25 5.75
C LEU A 50 -16.92 8.00 5.99
N LYS A 51 -17.79 8.52 5.13
CA LYS A 51 -19.23 8.23 5.18
C LYS A 51 -19.51 6.72 5.08
N LYS A 52 -18.75 5.98 4.26
CA LYS A 52 -18.86 4.53 4.15
C LYS A 52 -18.36 3.79 5.40
N PHE A 53 -17.40 4.36 6.14
CA PHE A 53 -16.97 3.83 7.44
C PHE A 53 -18.05 4.02 8.50
N SER A 54 -18.66 5.23 8.57
CA SER A 54 -19.72 5.53 9.50
C SER A 54 -20.96 4.66 9.25
N GLN A 55 -21.33 4.42 7.99
CA GLN A 55 -22.44 3.54 7.63
C GLN A 55 -22.28 2.11 8.14
N LYS A 56 -21.04 1.62 8.22
CA LYS A 56 -20.73 0.28 8.77
C LYS A 56 -20.45 0.29 10.27
N GLY A 57 -20.46 1.46 10.92
CA GLY A 57 -20.13 1.60 12.34
C GLY A 57 -18.72 1.09 12.65
N LEU A 58 -17.75 1.39 11.78
CA LEU A 58 -16.38 0.94 11.97
C LEU A 58 -15.66 1.83 12.99
N PHE A 59 -14.80 1.21 13.78
CA PHE A 59 -13.97 1.90 14.77
C PHE A 59 -12.78 2.63 14.13
N GLY A 60 -12.10 3.48 14.90
CA GLY A 60 -10.86 4.15 14.48
C GLY A 60 -10.99 5.15 13.34
N GLN A 61 -12.18 5.67 13.07
CA GLN A 61 -12.44 6.61 11.97
C GLN A 61 -11.58 7.88 12.06
N ALA A 62 -11.27 8.35 13.28
CA ALA A 62 -10.44 9.53 13.51
C ALA A 62 -9.02 9.32 12.94
N TYR A 63 -8.40 8.19 13.26
CA TYR A 63 -7.06 7.84 12.78
C TYR A 63 -7.02 7.64 11.27
N VAL A 64 -8.02 6.96 10.71
CA VAL A 64 -8.15 6.78 9.26
C VAL A 64 -8.31 8.12 8.55
N ARG A 65 -9.10 9.05 9.11
CA ARG A 65 -9.27 10.40 8.57
C ARG A 65 -7.94 11.15 8.51
N GLU A 66 -7.21 11.19 9.62
CA GLU A 66 -5.92 11.87 9.70
C GLU A 66 -4.90 11.26 8.73
N TYR A 67 -4.85 9.94 8.64
CA TYR A 67 -4.00 9.23 7.69
C TYR A 67 -4.33 9.57 6.24
N LEU A 68 -5.61 9.59 5.85
CA LEU A 68 -6.00 9.93 4.48
C LEU A 68 -5.72 11.41 4.15
N ILE A 69 -5.84 12.30 5.13
CA ILE A 69 -5.46 13.72 4.99
C ILE A 69 -3.94 13.84 4.80
N ASP A 70 -3.13 13.11 5.58
CA ASP A 70 -1.67 13.06 5.39
C ASP A 70 -1.29 12.59 3.98
N LYS A 71 -1.91 11.50 3.52
CA LYS A 71 -1.73 11.00 2.14
C LYS A 71 -2.10 12.04 1.08
N HIS A 72 -3.16 12.78 1.30
CA HIS A 72 -3.57 13.86 0.40
C HIS A 72 -2.55 15.02 0.40
N ARG A 73 -2.05 15.40 1.57
CA ARG A 73 -1.01 16.45 1.71
C ARG A 73 0.30 16.05 1.02
N ARG A 74 0.62 14.76 1.00
CA ARG A 74 1.76 14.20 0.23
C ARG A 74 1.49 14.10 -1.27
N ASN A 75 0.40 14.69 -1.75
CA ASN A 75 0.02 14.74 -3.16
C ASN A 75 -0.18 13.38 -3.84
N LEU A 76 -0.63 12.36 -3.09
CA LEU A 76 -0.98 11.08 -3.69
C LEU A 76 -2.21 11.19 -4.60
N SER A 77 -2.25 10.36 -5.66
CA SER A 77 -3.33 10.37 -6.63
C SER A 77 -4.68 10.05 -5.97
N ARG A 78 -5.77 10.60 -6.54
CA ARG A 78 -7.13 10.33 -6.08
C ARG A 78 -7.45 8.83 -6.07
N ASN A 79 -6.95 8.11 -7.05
CA ASN A 79 -7.16 6.67 -7.14
C ASN A 79 -6.44 5.92 -6.01
N THR A 80 -5.22 6.31 -5.67
CA THR A 80 -4.46 5.76 -4.54
C THR A 80 -5.20 5.97 -3.22
N ILE A 81 -5.71 7.18 -2.96
CA ILE A 81 -6.47 7.49 -1.75
C ILE A 81 -7.75 6.64 -1.67
N ARG A 82 -8.47 6.48 -2.80
CA ARG A 82 -9.67 5.65 -2.88
C ARG A 82 -9.36 4.18 -2.58
N MET A 83 -8.32 3.62 -3.20
CA MET A 83 -7.88 2.25 -2.98
C MET A 83 -7.43 2.02 -1.54
N THR A 84 -6.65 2.95 -0.99
CA THR A 84 -6.24 2.93 0.43
C THR A 84 -7.45 2.87 1.36
N GLY A 85 -8.44 3.75 1.18
CA GLY A 85 -9.66 3.74 1.99
C GLY A 85 -10.49 2.47 1.83
N MET A 86 -10.51 1.88 0.63
CA MET A 86 -11.22 0.61 0.39
C MET A 86 -10.59 -0.54 1.16
N VAL A 87 -9.27 -0.69 1.09
CA VAL A 87 -8.54 -1.76 1.78
C VAL A 87 -8.67 -1.62 3.30
N ILE A 88 -8.47 -0.41 3.84
CA ILE A 88 -8.62 -0.18 5.28
C ILE A 88 -10.04 -0.52 5.74
N ARG A 89 -11.06 -0.14 4.97
CA ARG A 89 -12.45 -0.48 5.29
C ARG A 89 -12.68 -1.99 5.31
N GLN A 90 -12.15 -2.75 4.34
CA GLN A 90 -12.24 -4.20 4.31
C GLN A 90 -11.60 -4.82 5.56
N PHE A 91 -10.39 -4.39 5.88
CA PHE A 91 -9.67 -4.86 7.06
C PHE A 91 -10.42 -4.57 8.38
N LEU A 92 -10.90 -3.33 8.58
CA LEU A 92 -11.64 -2.98 9.78
C LEU A 92 -13.02 -3.67 9.85
N THR A 93 -13.65 -3.97 8.71
CA THR A 93 -14.86 -4.79 8.68
C THR A 93 -14.55 -6.20 9.17
N PHE A 94 -13.51 -6.83 8.63
CA PHE A 94 -13.05 -8.14 9.06
C PHE A 94 -12.74 -8.19 10.57
N LEU A 95 -12.03 -7.20 11.10
CA LEU A 95 -11.72 -7.13 12.54
C LEU A 95 -12.97 -6.99 13.39
N LYS A 96 -13.93 -6.16 12.98
CA LYS A 96 -15.21 -5.99 13.67
C LYS A 96 -16.01 -7.30 13.70
N ASP A 97 -16.02 -8.02 12.57
CA ASP A 97 -16.71 -9.30 12.45
C ASP A 97 -16.06 -10.37 13.36
N ASN A 98 -14.77 -10.23 13.69
CA ASN A 98 -14.01 -11.03 14.64
C ASN A 98 -14.04 -10.46 16.09
N GLY A 99 -14.93 -9.52 16.39
CA GLY A 99 -15.16 -9.00 17.74
C GLY A 99 -14.13 -7.98 18.21
N LYS A 100 -13.30 -7.41 17.31
CA LYS A 100 -12.39 -6.31 17.66
C LYS A 100 -13.02 -4.95 17.34
N ASP A 101 -12.86 -4.02 18.27
CA ASP A 101 -13.47 -2.69 18.22
C ASP A 101 -12.49 -1.53 18.48
N GLN A 102 -11.20 -1.83 18.72
CA GLN A 102 -10.17 -0.85 19.04
C GLN A 102 -8.97 -1.01 18.12
N ILE A 103 -8.43 0.12 17.62
CA ILE A 103 -7.24 0.12 16.75
C ILE A 103 -5.98 -0.23 17.53
N GLU A 104 -5.91 0.16 18.79
CA GLU A 104 -4.77 0.00 19.68
C GLU A 104 -4.49 -1.48 19.99
N THR A 105 -5.50 -2.33 19.90
CA THR A 105 -5.41 -3.79 20.18
C THR A 105 -5.02 -4.62 18.97
N ILE A 106 -4.84 -3.98 17.80
CA ILE A 106 -4.51 -4.69 16.58
C ILE A 106 -3.08 -5.20 16.66
N GLY A 107 -2.92 -6.51 16.47
CA GLY A 107 -1.64 -7.20 16.46
C GLY A 107 -1.27 -7.75 15.09
N ARG A 108 -0.12 -8.40 15.07
CA ARG A 108 0.38 -9.08 13.87
C ARG A 108 -0.51 -10.26 13.46
N GLU A 109 -1.07 -10.95 14.44
CA GLU A 109 -1.96 -12.10 14.23
C GLU A 109 -3.20 -11.70 13.44
N ASP A 110 -3.70 -10.49 13.66
CA ASP A 110 -4.86 -9.98 12.94
C ASP A 110 -4.57 -9.75 11.46
N ILE A 111 -3.34 -9.32 11.16
CA ILE A 111 -2.90 -9.18 9.75
C ILE A 111 -2.78 -10.55 9.11
N SER A 112 -2.25 -11.55 9.84
CA SER A 112 -2.15 -12.93 9.35
C SER A 112 -3.52 -13.52 9.06
N ALA A 113 -4.43 -13.42 10.02
CA ALA A 113 -5.80 -13.91 9.88
C ALA A 113 -6.55 -13.21 8.72
N PHE A 114 -6.33 -11.91 8.53
CA PHE A 114 -6.89 -11.19 7.39
C PHE A 114 -6.35 -11.69 6.05
N VAL A 115 -5.06 -11.99 5.97
CA VAL A 115 -4.44 -12.54 4.75
C VAL A 115 -5.02 -13.91 4.41
N GLU A 116 -5.14 -14.79 5.41
CA GLU A 116 -5.76 -16.11 5.26
C GLU A 116 -7.21 -15.98 4.78
N HIS A 117 -7.98 -15.11 5.42
CA HIS A 117 -9.37 -14.82 5.02
C HIS A 117 -9.48 -14.35 3.56
N GLU A 118 -8.59 -13.43 3.12
CA GLU A 118 -8.63 -12.94 1.75
C GLU A 118 -8.17 -14.01 0.72
N GLN A 119 -7.26 -14.90 1.11
CA GLN A 119 -6.86 -16.06 0.31
C GLN A 119 -7.98 -17.08 0.19
N ASP A 120 -8.67 -17.38 1.28
CA ASP A 120 -9.83 -18.29 1.31
C ASP A 120 -11.00 -17.76 0.44
N ARG A 121 -11.14 -16.44 0.35
CA ARG A 121 -12.06 -15.79 -0.58
C ARG A 121 -11.65 -15.92 -2.05
N GLY A 122 -10.50 -16.52 -2.35
CA GLY A 122 -10.00 -16.73 -3.70
C GLY A 122 -9.35 -15.50 -4.34
N LEU A 123 -8.89 -14.53 -3.56
CA LEU A 123 -8.18 -13.38 -4.11
C LEU A 123 -6.82 -13.78 -4.68
N LEU A 124 -6.48 -13.18 -5.80
CA LEU A 124 -5.16 -13.39 -6.40
C LEU A 124 -4.04 -12.91 -5.49
N PRO A 125 -2.89 -13.63 -5.43
CA PRO A 125 -1.74 -13.25 -4.58
C PRO A 125 -1.27 -11.81 -4.77
N ASN A 126 -1.32 -11.28 -5.99
CA ASN A 126 -1.02 -9.87 -6.29
C ASN A 126 -1.94 -8.90 -5.55
N THR A 127 -3.23 -9.23 -5.46
CA THR A 127 -4.23 -8.40 -4.78
C THR A 127 -3.99 -8.40 -3.27
N VAL A 128 -3.73 -9.57 -2.68
CA VAL A 128 -3.41 -9.71 -1.27
C VAL A 128 -2.11 -8.95 -0.93
N CYS A 129 -1.10 -9.05 -1.78
CA CYS A 129 0.16 -8.32 -1.62
C CYS A 129 -0.06 -6.78 -1.66
N LEU A 130 -0.95 -6.30 -2.54
CA LEU A 130 -1.33 -4.88 -2.59
C LEU A 130 -2.05 -4.45 -1.30
N GLN A 131 -2.98 -5.25 -0.80
CA GLN A 131 -3.67 -4.99 0.47
C GLN A 131 -2.68 -4.91 1.62
N LEU A 132 -1.75 -5.87 1.74
CA LEU A 132 -0.70 -5.85 2.75
C LEU A 132 0.18 -4.58 2.70
N ARG A 133 0.57 -4.14 1.51
CA ARG A 133 1.34 -2.88 1.36
C ARG A 133 0.57 -1.68 1.91
N VAL A 134 -0.73 -1.62 1.65
CA VAL A 134 -1.58 -0.53 2.17
C VAL A 134 -1.70 -0.61 3.70
N LEU A 135 -1.90 -1.81 4.26
CA LEU A 135 -2.01 -2.01 5.71
C LEU A 135 -0.70 -1.67 6.41
N TYR A 136 0.44 -2.16 5.94
CA TYR A 136 1.73 -1.80 6.53
C TYR A 136 2.04 -0.31 6.44
N ALA A 137 1.60 0.38 5.38
CA ALA A 137 1.73 1.83 5.29
C ALA A 137 0.84 2.57 6.31
N LEU A 138 -0.36 2.04 6.62
CA LEU A 138 -1.20 2.53 7.71
C LEU A 138 -0.55 2.28 9.06
N PHE A 139 -0.08 1.04 9.32
CA PHE A 139 0.54 0.70 10.60
C PHE A 139 1.84 1.47 10.86
N ASN A 140 2.67 1.72 9.84
CA ASN A 140 3.81 2.62 9.99
C ASN A 140 3.35 4.01 10.48
N TYR A 141 2.29 4.57 9.88
CA TYR A 141 1.75 5.85 10.29
C TYR A 141 1.23 5.81 11.74
N LEU A 142 0.51 4.75 12.13
CA LEU A 142 -0.03 4.61 13.49
C LEU A 142 1.08 4.41 14.54
N VAL A 143 2.14 3.69 14.21
CA VAL A 143 3.33 3.52 15.08
C VAL A 143 4.08 4.84 15.21
N ASP A 144 4.25 5.61 14.13
CA ASP A 144 4.88 6.94 14.16
C ASP A 144 4.10 7.95 15.03
N HIS A 145 2.82 7.66 15.30
CA HIS A 145 1.94 8.48 16.17
C HIS A 145 1.66 7.83 17.53
N ASP A 146 2.41 6.81 17.91
CA ASP A 146 2.29 6.07 19.18
C ASP A 146 0.89 5.49 19.45
N VAL A 147 0.13 5.17 18.39
CA VAL A 147 -1.22 4.58 18.49
C VAL A 147 -1.16 3.06 18.62
N VAL A 148 -0.23 2.42 17.92
CA VAL A 148 -0.07 0.96 17.88
C VAL A 148 1.38 0.61 18.21
N HIS A 149 1.57 -0.54 18.88
CA HIS A 149 2.89 -0.98 19.29
C HIS A 149 3.77 -1.32 18.06
N PRO A 150 5.07 -0.94 18.05
CA PRO A 150 5.96 -1.15 16.91
C PRO A 150 6.21 -2.63 16.55
N ASP A 151 5.87 -3.56 17.43
CA ASP A 151 6.02 -5.00 17.17
C ASP A 151 5.19 -5.49 15.98
N ILE A 152 4.10 -4.80 15.64
CA ILE A 152 3.28 -5.11 14.46
C ILE A 152 4.08 -5.03 13.15
N LEU A 153 5.13 -4.22 13.13
CA LEU A 153 6.01 -4.03 11.97
C LEU A 153 7.20 -4.99 11.94
N LYS A 154 7.48 -5.68 13.07
CA LYS A 154 8.54 -6.69 13.13
C LYS A 154 8.13 -7.90 12.30
N ARG A 155 9.05 -8.42 11.47
CA ARG A 155 8.84 -9.61 10.61
C ARG A 155 7.58 -9.47 9.74
N LYS A 156 7.58 -8.49 8.86
CA LYS A 156 6.48 -8.28 7.88
C LYS A 156 6.18 -9.57 7.12
N MET A 157 4.90 -9.89 7.02
CA MET A 157 4.45 -11.01 6.22
C MET A 157 4.65 -10.72 4.72
N HIS A 158 5.11 -11.73 4.00
CA HIS A 158 5.26 -11.68 2.56
C HIS A 158 4.43 -12.78 1.90
N VAL A 159 3.58 -12.40 0.98
CA VAL A 159 2.88 -13.33 0.10
C VAL A 159 3.73 -13.53 -1.15
N LYS A 160 4.10 -14.78 -1.43
CA LYS A 160 4.84 -15.12 -2.66
C LYS A 160 3.94 -14.90 -3.85
N VAL A 161 4.33 -13.99 -4.73
CA VAL A 161 3.63 -13.71 -5.97
C VAL A 161 4.33 -14.48 -7.07
N PRO A 162 3.61 -15.32 -7.85
CA PRO A 162 4.15 -15.90 -9.07
C PRO A 162 4.60 -14.78 -10.01
N ASN A 163 5.77 -14.94 -10.60
CA ASN A 163 6.27 -14.01 -11.62
C ASN A 163 5.94 -14.60 -13.01
N PRO A 164 4.72 -14.40 -13.52
CA PRO A 164 4.38 -14.91 -14.83
C PRO A 164 5.18 -14.16 -15.89
N LEU A 165 5.64 -14.88 -16.90
CA LEU A 165 6.21 -14.25 -18.08
C LEU A 165 5.18 -13.26 -18.67
N PRO A 166 5.63 -12.11 -19.18
CA PRO A 166 4.74 -11.21 -19.92
C PRO A 166 4.00 -12.00 -21.01
N ARG A 167 2.69 -11.83 -21.09
CA ARG A 167 1.91 -12.42 -22.18
C ARG A 167 2.30 -11.68 -23.45
N ALA A 168 3.06 -12.35 -24.31
CA ALA A 168 3.26 -11.89 -25.67
C ALA A 168 1.94 -12.08 -26.43
N ILE A 169 1.61 -11.10 -27.27
CA ILE A 169 0.53 -11.25 -28.26
C ILE A 169 1.12 -12.06 -29.41
N ASP A 170 0.34 -12.99 -29.96
CA ASP A 170 0.76 -13.76 -31.12
C ASP A 170 1.05 -12.80 -32.29
N PRO A 171 2.16 -12.98 -33.02
CA PRO A 171 2.47 -12.16 -34.18
C PRO A 171 1.36 -12.17 -35.28
N GLU A 172 0.59 -13.24 -35.36
CA GLU A 172 -0.54 -13.33 -36.31
C GLU A 172 -1.69 -12.43 -35.85
N ASP A 173 -2.06 -12.45 -34.57
CA ASP A 173 -3.06 -11.55 -33.99
C ASP A 173 -2.65 -10.08 -34.16
N VAL A 174 -1.35 -9.76 -34.08
CA VAL A 174 -0.85 -8.40 -34.32
C VAL A 174 -1.05 -7.99 -35.78
N LYS A 175 -0.86 -8.89 -36.73
CA LYS A 175 -1.10 -8.60 -38.14
C LYS A 175 -2.58 -8.32 -38.40
N GLU A 176 -3.47 -9.19 -37.91
CA GLU A 176 -4.92 -8.98 -38.04
C GLU A 176 -5.35 -7.66 -37.41
N PHE A 177 -4.79 -7.33 -36.26
CA PHE A 177 -5.08 -6.08 -35.59
C PHE A 177 -4.63 -4.84 -36.38
N LEU A 178 -3.51 -4.93 -37.13
CA LEU A 178 -3.02 -3.85 -37.98
C LEU A 178 -3.87 -3.63 -39.22
N ASP A 179 -4.60 -4.64 -39.70
CA ASP A 179 -5.48 -4.53 -40.84
C ASP A 179 -6.86 -3.89 -40.51
N VAL A 180 -7.17 -3.69 -39.22
CA VAL A 180 -8.45 -3.14 -38.77
C VAL A 180 -8.60 -1.63 -38.99
N PRO A 181 -7.58 -0.78 -38.77
CA PRO A 181 -7.69 0.67 -38.92
C PRO A 181 -7.93 1.03 -40.40
N LYS A 182 -8.96 1.88 -40.63
CA LYS A 182 -9.26 2.40 -41.97
C LYS A 182 -8.71 3.81 -42.18
N GLU A 183 -8.39 4.49 -41.08
CA GLU A 183 -7.91 5.87 -41.08
C GLU A 183 -6.38 5.89 -40.91
N PRO A 184 -5.63 6.59 -41.78
CA PRO A 184 -4.15 6.68 -41.69
C PRO A 184 -3.65 7.20 -40.34
N ARG A 185 -4.43 8.04 -39.67
CA ARG A 185 -4.13 8.56 -38.33
C ARG A 185 -4.12 7.46 -37.28
N ASP A 186 -5.11 6.58 -37.29
CA ASP A 186 -5.27 5.52 -36.30
C ASP A 186 -4.22 4.43 -36.52
N ASP A 187 -3.92 4.12 -37.77
CA ASP A 187 -2.83 3.23 -38.16
C ASP A 187 -1.46 3.76 -37.66
N ALA A 188 -1.18 5.03 -37.91
CA ALA A 188 0.05 5.65 -37.41
C ALA A 188 0.16 5.61 -35.88
N MET A 189 -0.95 5.84 -35.15
CA MET A 189 -0.97 5.76 -33.69
C MET A 189 -0.67 4.34 -33.19
N ILE A 190 -1.27 3.33 -33.80
CA ILE A 190 -1.07 1.93 -33.44
C ILE A 190 0.40 1.52 -33.72
N LEU A 191 0.94 1.87 -34.87
CA LEU A 191 2.34 1.58 -35.22
C LEU A 191 3.32 2.24 -34.23
N ILE A 192 3.07 3.50 -33.82
CA ILE A 192 3.89 4.17 -32.82
C ILE A 192 3.82 3.44 -31.48
N LEU A 193 2.63 3.06 -31.02
CA LEU A 193 2.45 2.34 -29.75
C LEU A 193 3.15 0.98 -29.77
N LEU A 194 3.03 0.23 -30.86
CA LEU A 194 3.68 -1.08 -31.02
C LEU A 194 5.20 -0.96 -31.04
N ARG A 195 5.75 0.02 -31.77
CA ARG A 195 7.21 0.18 -31.92
C ARG A 195 7.87 0.78 -30.68
N THR A 196 7.21 1.67 -29.98
CA THR A 196 7.79 2.39 -28.84
C THR A 196 7.43 1.80 -27.49
N GLY A 197 6.39 0.96 -27.41
CA GLY A 197 5.86 0.45 -26.16
C GLY A 197 5.28 1.54 -25.26
N MET A 198 5.06 2.75 -25.77
CA MET A 198 4.48 3.85 -25.01
C MET A 198 3.07 3.50 -24.56
N ARG A 199 2.76 3.84 -23.32
CA ARG A 199 1.41 3.71 -22.77
C ARG A 199 0.69 5.06 -22.87
N ARG A 200 -0.56 5.01 -23.28
CA ARG A 200 -1.43 6.18 -23.29
C ARG A 200 -1.66 6.76 -21.89
#